data_7dc4a17a29a14595ac4ab79bbb39a762
#
_entry.id   7dc4a17a29a14595ac4ab79bbb39a762
#
_cell.length_a   1.000
_cell.length_b   1.000
_cell.length_c   1.000
_cell.angle_alpha   90.00
_cell.angle_beta   90.00
_cell.angle_gamma   90.00
#
_symmetry.space_group_name_H-M   'P 1'
#
loop_
_entity.id
_entity.type
_entity.pdbx_description
1 polymer ?
#
loop_
_entity_poly.entity_id
_entity_poly.type
_entity_poly.pdbx_seq_one_letter_code
_entity_poly.pdbx_strand_id
1 'polypeptide(L)'
;MDLKACKVKIDYPCRWLYKVIGSDEEQLYHALAEIIGNGACHISLSNTSSTGKYTCLNVEVFVESEEKRNSIYVNLKAHPQVKIVL
;
A
#
# COMPACT_ATOMS: atom_id res chain seq x y z
N MET A 1 -23.58 20.24 -16.15
CA MET A 1 -22.44 19.45 -16.11
C MET A 1 -22.48 18.51 -14.95
N ASP A 2 -22.10 17.42 -15.25
CA ASP A 2 -22.24 16.38 -14.31
C ASP A 2 -20.94 16.18 -13.55
N LEU A 3 -21.02 16.22 -12.26
CA LEU A 3 -19.85 15.98 -11.45
C LEU A 3 -19.24 14.62 -11.68
N LYS A 4 -20.01 13.71 -12.20
CA LYS A 4 -19.48 12.39 -12.49
C LYS A 4 -18.39 12.43 -13.52
N ALA A 5 -18.38 13.44 -14.35
CA ALA A 5 -17.34 13.58 -15.33
C ALA A 5 -15.99 13.79 -14.69
N CYS A 6 -15.97 14.22 -13.45
CA CYS A 6 -14.73 14.43 -12.73
C CYS A 6 -14.19 13.18 -12.08
N LYS A 7 -15.00 12.14 -12.01
CA LYS A 7 -14.55 10.92 -11.37
C LYS A 7 -13.68 10.13 -12.31
N VAL A 8 -12.55 9.71 -11.78
CA VAL A 8 -11.70 8.80 -12.52
C VAL A 8 -12.31 7.43 -12.46
N LYS A 9 -12.57 6.86 -13.61
CA LYS A 9 -13.07 5.52 -13.66
C LYS A 9 -11.91 4.56 -13.62
N ILE A 10 -11.87 3.74 -12.60
CA ILE A 10 -10.80 2.78 -12.44
C ILE A 10 -11.26 1.43 -12.94
N ASP A 11 -10.50 0.89 -13.87
CA ASP A 11 -10.82 -0.42 -14.43
C ASP A 11 -10.07 -1.49 -13.65
N TYR A 12 -10.81 -2.47 -13.18
CA TYR A 12 -10.22 -3.60 -12.49
C TYR A 12 -10.22 -4.81 -13.40
N PRO A 13 -9.25 -5.71 -13.27
CA PRO A 13 -8.14 -5.63 -12.30
C PRO A 13 -7.12 -4.59 -12.72
N CYS A 14 -6.41 -4.07 -11.75
CA CYS A 14 -5.37 -3.07 -12.04
C CYS A 14 -4.29 -3.12 -10.98
N ARG A 15 -3.18 -2.46 -11.26
CA ARG A 15 -2.13 -2.31 -10.27
C ARG A 15 -2.39 -1.09 -9.43
N TRP A 16 -2.22 -1.25 -8.14
CA TRP A 16 -2.43 -0.15 -7.21
C TRP A 16 -1.18 0.06 -6.38
N LEU A 17 -0.78 1.30 -6.26
CA LEU A 17 0.43 1.64 -5.53
C LEU A 17 0.09 2.17 -4.15
N TYR A 18 0.65 1.54 -3.13
CA TYR A 18 0.56 2.02 -1.76
C TYR A 18 1.92 2.50 -1.32
N LYS A 19 1.92 3.54 -0.50
CA LYS A 19 3.13 3.97 0.17
C LYS A 19 2.98 3.65 1.64
N VAL A 20 3.87 2.83 2.15
CA VAL A 20 3.78 2.32 3.51
C VAL A 20 4.99 2.80 4.29
N ILE A 21 4.75 3.46 5.40
CA ILE A 21 5.81 4.05 6.20
C ILE A 21 5.79 3.44 7.59
N GLY A 22 6.94 3.05 8.08
CA GLY A 22 7.08 2.50 9.41
C GLY A 22 8.49 2.70 9.92
N SER A 23 8.72 2.31 11.16
CA SER A 23 10.01 2.52 11.81
C SER A 23 10.98 1.37 11.64
N ASP A 24 10.49 0.21 11.23
CA ASP A 24 11.32 -1.00 11.10
C ASP A 24 11.07 -1.63 9.75
N GLU A 25 12.10 -1.59 8.90
CA GLU A 25 11.97 -2.10 7.55
C GLU A 25 11.61 -3.59 7.52
N GLU A 26 12.28 -4.37 8.34
CA GLU A 26 12.04 -5.79 8.38
C GLU A 26 10.62 -6.11 8.81
N GLN A 27 10.14 -5.41 9.82
CA GLN A 27 8.77 -5.62 10.29
C GLN A 27 7.76 -5.16 9.27
N LEU A 28 8.09 -4.14 8.49
CA LEU A 28 7.22 -3.70 7.41
C LEU A 28 7.07 -4.80 6.36
N TYR A 29 8.18 -5.44 5.99
CA TYR A 29 8.12 -6.54 5.02
C TYR A 29 7.29 -7.69 5.55
N HIS A 30 7.43 -8.00 6.83
CA HIS A 30 6.61 -9.03 7.45
C HIS A 30 5.13 -8.67 7.42
N ALA A 31 4.83 -7.41 7.73
CA ALA A 31 3.45 -6.94 7.72
C ALA A 31 2.84 -7.06 6.33
N LEU A 32 3.61 -6.68 5.32
CA LEU A 32 3.14 -6.75 3.95
C LEU A 32 2.91 -8.20 3.52
N ALA A 33 3.82 -9.08 3.89
CA ALA A 33 3.67 -10.50 3.57
C ALA A 33 2.43 -11.08 4.24
N GLU A 34 2.15 -10.63 5.44
CA GLU A 34 1.02 -11.10 6.21
C GLU A 34 -0.31 -10.63 5.59
N ILE A 35 -0.34 -9.38 5.17
CA ILE A 35 -1.57 -8.78 4.68
C ILE A 35 -1.84 -9.12 3.22
N ILE A 36 -0.80 -9.02 2.40
CA ILE A 36 -0.94 -9.21 0.95
C ILE A 36 -0.67 -10.66 0.56
N GLY A 37 0.21 -11.30 1.30
CA GLY A 37 0.56 -12.69 1.03
C GLY A 37 1.53 -12.80 -0.12
N ASN A 38 1.55 -13.98 -0.74
CA ASN A 38 2.46 -14.26 -1.84
C ASN A 38 1.89 -13.86 -3.18
N GLY A 39 0.92 -12.97 -3.14
CA GLY A 39 0.28 -12.54 -4.36
C GLY A 39 1.20 -11.73 -5.24
N ALA A 40 0.63 -11.24 -6.31
CA ALA A 40 1.36 -10.43 -7.27
C ALA A 40 1.57 -9.04 -6.68
N CYS A 41 2.66 -8.89 -5.94
CA CYS A 41 3.02 -7.58 -5.43
C CYS A 41 4.49 -7.33 -5.66
N HIS A 42 4.83 -6.07 -5.79
CA HIS A 42 6.20 -5.65 -5.98
C HIS A 42 6.50 -4.60 -4.93
N ILE A 43 7.51 -4.86 -4.12
CA ILE A 43 7.88 -3.96 -3.04
C ILE A 43 9.24 -3.36 -3.36
N SER A 44 9.33 -2.04 -3.29
CA SER A 44 10.59 -1.37 -3.50
C SER A 44 10.78 -0.31 -2.44
N LEU A 45 12.03 -0.08 -2.08
CA LEU A 45 12.36 0.96 -1.12
C LEU A 45 12.25 2.30 -1.81
N SER A 46 11.42 3.18 -1.24
CA SER A 46 11.24 4.50 -1.81
C SER A 46 12.31 5.44 -1.29
N ASN A 47 12.29 5.64 0.02
CA ASN A 47 13.20 6.55 0.68
C ASN A 47 13.33 6.19 2.13
N THR A 48 14.51 6.43 2.70
CA THR A 48 14.62 6.45 4.15
C THR A 48 14.71 7.90 4.55
N SER A 49 14.18 8.22 5.71
CA SER A 49 14.29 9.58 6.20
C SER A 49 15.76 9.90 6.47
N SER A 50 16.12 11.16 6.43
CA SER A 50 17.50 11.57 6.64
C SER A 50 18.01 11.17 8.02
N THR A 51 17.10 10.97 8.96
CA THR A 51 17.48 10.55 10.31
C THR A 51 17.48 9.03 10.45
N GLY A 52 17.01 8.31 9.44
CA GLY A 52 16.93 6.87 9.51
C GLY A 52 15.84 6.33 10.40
N LYS A 53 14.96 7.18 10.88
CA LYS A 53 13.92 6.77 11.81
C LYS A 53 12.78 6.03 11.13
N TYR A 54 12.52 6.35 9.89
CA TYR A 54 11.37 5.78 9.18
C TYR A 54 11.79 5.25 7.84
N THR A 55 11.14 4.19 7.44
CA THR A 55 11.35 3.57 6.15
C THR A 55 10.06 3.71 5.35
N CYS A 56 10.19 4.11 4.11
CA CYS A 56 9.05 4.24 3.21
C CYS A 56 9.19 3.21 2.11
N LEU A 57 8.20 2.36 1.98
CA LEU A 57 8.18 1.32 0.96
C LEU A 57 7.07 1.60 -0.05
N ASN A 58 7.41 1.45 -1.32
CA ASN A 58 6.41 1.47 -2.38
C ASN A 58 5.95 0.04 -2.61
N VAL A 59 4.65 -0.17 -2.48
CA VAL A 59 4.06 -1.49 -2.61
C VAL A 59 3.08 -1.47 -3.78
N GLU A 60 3.43 -2.15 -4.84
CA GLU A 60 2.57 -2.24 -6.00
C GLU A 60 1.86 -3.58 -5.97
N VAL A 61 0.55 -3.53 -5.93
CA VAL A 61 -0.28 -4.73 -5.79
C VAL A 61 -1.28 -4.80 -6.93
N PHE A 62 -1.43 -5.99 -7.47
CA PHE A 62 -2.46 -6.23 -8.47
C PHE A 62 -3.76 -6.49 -7.73
N VAL A 63 -4.73 -5.60 -7.88
CA VAL A 63 -6.01 -5.71 -7.18
C VAL A 63 -7.10 -6.00 -8.18
N GLU A 64 -7.97 -6.91 -7.82
CA GLU A 64 -9.02 -7.38 -8.71
C GLU A 64 -10.28 -6.53 -8.62
N SER A 65 -10.44 -5.80 -7.54
CA SER A 65 -11.63 -5.01 -7.32
C SER A 65 -11.35 -3.89 -6.34
N GLU A 66 -12.26 -2.94 -6.31
CA GLU A 66 -12.18 -1.85 -5.35
C GLU A 66 -12.26 -2.37 -3.93
N GLU A 67 -13.07 -3.39 -3.73
CA GLU A 67 -13.23 -3.99 -2.42
C GLU A 67 -11.90 -4.55 -1.92
N LYS A 68 -11.20 -5.24 -2.79
CA LYS A 68 -9.89 -5.79 -2.45
C LYS A 68 -8.89 -4.69 -2.12
N ARG A 69 -8.91 -3.63 -2.92
CA ARG A 69 -8.02 -2.49 -2.70
C ARG A 69 -8.28 -1.86 -1.33
N ASN A 70 -9.54 -1.63 -1.01
CA ASN A 70 -9.90 -1.02 0.26
C ASN A 70 -9.57 -1.92 1.43
N SER A 71 -9.74 -3.21 1.26
CA SER A 71 -9.44 -4.19 2.30
C SER A 71 -7.95 -4.16 2.64
N ILE A 72 -7.11 -4.12 1.64
CA ILE A 72 -5.67 -4.04 1.85
C ILE A 72 -5.30 -2.76 2.58
N TYR A 73 -5.89 -1.65 2.17
CA TYR A 73 -5.62 -0.37 2.79
C TYR A 73 -5.97 -0.39 4.27
N VAL A 74 -7.16 -0.89 4.60
CA VAL A 74 -7.62 -0.95 5.98
C VAL A 74 -6.70 -1.84 6.82
N ASN A 75 -6.32 -2.98 6.26
CA ASN A 75 -5.44 -3.90 6.97
C ASN A 75 -4.07 -3.33 7.21
N LEU A 76 -3.54 -2.62 6.22
CA LEU A 76 -2.25 -1.96 6.37
C LEU A 76 -2.32 -0.89 7.46
N LYS A 77 -3.38 -0.10 7.41
CA LYS A 77 -3.54 1.00 8.36
C LYS A 77 -3.71 0.48 9.79
N ALA A 78 -4.29 -0.68 9.93
CA ALA A 78 -4.54 -1.27 11.24
C ALA A 78 -3.32 -2.00 11.82
N HIS A 79 -2.32 -2.27 10.99
CA HIS A 79 -1.18 -3.05 11.45
C HIS A 79 -0.29 -2.20 12.35
N PRO A 80 0.13 -2.75 13.50
CA PRO A 80 0.90 -1.95 14.47
C PRO A 80 2.26 -1.50 13.96
N GLN A 81 2.85 -2.20 13.01
CA GLN A 81 4.15 -1.82 12.47
C GLN A 81 4.05 -0.76 11.38
N VAL A 82 2.86 -0.49 10.92
CA VAL A 82 2.63 0.51 9.88
C VAL A 82 2.22 1.81 10.54
N LYS A 83 2.98 2.87 10.29
CA LYS A 83 2.68 4.17 10.87
C LYS A 83 1.77 4.97 9.96
N ILE A 84 2.06 4.97 8.67
CA ILE A 84 1.31 5.76 7.71
C ILE A 84 1.15 4.94 6.43
N VAL A 85 -0.02 5.05 5.83
CA VAL A 85 -0.30 4.48 4.51
C VAL A 85 -0.83 5.60 3.63
N LEU A 86 -0.22 5.75 2.49
CA LEU A 86 -0.67 6.77 1.52
C LEU A 86 -1.16 6.14 0.24
#